data_fd017c362f785d401fd4b2318e8b18d6
#
_entry.id   fd017c362f785d401fd4b2318e8b18d6
#
_cell.length_a   1.000
_cell.length_b   1.000
_cell.length_c   1.000
_cell.angle_alpha   90.00
_cell.angle_beta   90.00
_cell.angle_gamma   90.00
#
_symmetry.space_group_name_H-M   'P 1'
#
loop_
_entity.id
_entity.type
_entity.pdbx_description
1 polymer ?
#
loop_
_entity_poly.entity_id
_entity_poly.type
_entity_poly.pdbx_seq_one_letter_code
_entity_poly.pdbx_strand_id
1 'polypeptide(L)'
;IDMASPNINMRDPAIYRIRHVEHHQTGKDWCIYPMYDYTHCVSDSLEGITHSLCDLGFEDHRPLYDWVLDELAMNCHPQQIEFSRLNLQYTVMSKRKLKQLVEENLVDGWDDPRLPTIAGLRRRGYTAASIRDFCRRIGVTKSDNNVELVLLQSCIREDLEDTAPRVMGVLKPLKLVIENFPVDTGVELNVVNHPKEESLGTRQLVFTRELYIDRDDFREQANRKYKRLILGEEVRLRYGYVVKAVSVEKDPEGHITQVN
;
A
#
# COMPACT_ATOMS: atom_id res chain seq x y z
N ILE A 1 -43.03 -13.11 4.77
CA ILE A 1 -42.41 -12.99 6.09
C ILE A 1 -43.12 -13.89 7.07
N ASP A 2 -42.38 -14.70 7.80
CA ASP A 2 -42.89 -15.73 8.70
C ASP A 2 -42.35 -15.52 10.11
N MET A 3 -43.22 -15.19 11.08
CA MET A 3 -42.83 -15.02 12.48
C MET A 3 -42.29 -16.28 13.16
N ALA A 4 -42.52 -17.46 12.59
CA ALA A 4 -41.96 -18.72 13.06
C ALA A 4 -40.61 -19.07 12.43
N SER A 5 -40.11 -18.27 11.51
CA SER A 5 -38.83 -18.52 10.83
C SER A 5 -37.66 -18.61 11.83
N PRO A 6 -36.75 -19.58 11.67
CA PRO A 6 -35.50 -19.60 12.44
C PRO A 6 -34.58 -18.42 12.11
N ASN A 7 -34.69 -17.86 10.90
CA ASN A 7 -33.96 -16.67 10.49
C ASN A 7 -34.68 -15.40 10.99
N ILE A 8 -34.04 -14.67 11.89
CA ILE A 8 -34.62 -13.46 12.47
C ILE A 8 -34.92 -12.39 11.42
N ASN A 9 -34.15 -12.33 10.33
CA ASN A 9 -34.34 -11.37 9.24
C ASN A 9 -35.63 -11.64 8.44
N MET A 10 -36.23 -12.84 8.58
CA MET A 10 -37.48 -13.23 7.92
C MET A 10 -38.69 -13.10 8.81
N ARG A 11 -38.57 -12.64 10.06
CA ARG A 11 -39.71 -12.46 10.99
C ARG A 11 -40.37 -11.12 10.84
N ASP A 12 -39.73 -10.06 11.30
CA ASP A 12 -40.21 -8.68 11.35
C ASP A 12 -39.15 -7.65 11.01
N PRO A 13 -38.50 -7.75 9.82
CA PRO A 13 -37.44 -6.82 9.45
C PRO A 13 -37.99 -5.39 9.32
N ALA A 14 -37.22 -4.43 9.82
CA ALA A 14 -37.48 -3.02 9.58
C ALA A 14 -37.14 -2.64 8.14
N ILE A 15 -38.12 -2.31 7.33
CA ILE A 15 -37.95 -1.90 5.93
C ILE A 15 -37.63 -0.42 5.82
N TYR A 16 -38.28 0.41 6.66
CA TYR A 16 -38.08 1.86 6.74
C TYR A 16 -37.80 2.30 8.15
N ARG A 17 -37.21 3.49 8.29
CA ARG A 17 -37.07 4.20 9.56
C ARG A 17 -37.43 5.67 9.40
N ILE A 18 -37.92 6.25 10.47
CA ILE A 18 -38.20 7.70 10.55
C ILE A 18 -36.96 8.39 11.11
N ARG A 19 -36.49 9.43 10.43
CA ARG A 19 -35.34 10.22 10.85
C ARG A 19 -35.53 11.69 10.46
N HIS A 20 -35.69 12.55 11.45
CA HIS A 20 -35.81 14.00 11.25
C HIS A 20 -34.42 14.66 11.23
N VAL A 21 -33.70 14.51 10.10
CA VAL A 21 -32.37 15.08 9.87
C VAL A 21 -32.33 15.69 8.48
N GLU A 22 -31.69 16.82 8.35
CA GLU A 22 -31.46 17.44 7.05
C GLU A 22 -30.52 16.56 6.19
N HIS A 23 -30.94 16.25 4.97
CA HIS A 23 -30.16 15.49 4.00
C HIS A 23 -29.44 16.47 3.08
N HIS A 24 -28.17 16.18 2.76
CA HIS A 24 -27.30 17.07 2.02
C HIS A 24 -27.76 17.42 0.58
N GLN A 25 -28.65 16.61 -0.03
CA GLN A 25 -29.21 16.86 -1.36
C GLN A 25 -30.68 17.31 -1.31
N THR A 26 -31.49 16.71 -0.44
CA THR A 26 -32.94 16.92 -0.42
C THR A 26 -33.40 17.74 0.78
N GLY A 27 -32.49 18.24 1.61
CA GLY A 27 -32.83 19.06 2.77
C GLY A 27 -33.76 18.34 3.74
N LYS A 28 -34.91 18.91 4.02
CA LYS A 28 -35.92 18.38 4.94
C LYS A 28 -37.14 17.77 4.24
N ASP A 29 -37.08 17.55 2.94
CA ASP A 29 -38.23 17.07 2.16
C ASP A 29 -38.67 15.65 2.55
N TRP A 30 -37.79 14.87 3.11
CA TRP A 30 -38.01 13.48 3.50
C TRP A 30 -37.65 13.25 4.95
N CYS A 31 -38.49 12.49 5.66
CA CYS A 31 -38.18 12.00 7.01
C CYS A 31 -38.29 10.48 7.14
N ILE A 32 -38.70 9.79 6.08
CA ILE A 32 -38.76 8.32 6.01
C ILE A 32 -37.64 7.84 5.07
N TYR A 33 -36.80 6.95 5.58
CA TYR A 33 -35.67 6.42 4.86
C TYR A 33 -35.72 4.89 4.81
N PRO A 34 -35.49 4.28 3.64
CA PRO A 34 -35.41 2.83 3.54
C PRO A 34 -34.18 2.29 4.30
N MET A 35 -34.35 1.11 4.89
CA MET A 35 -33.25 0.37 5.48
C MET A 35 -32.45 -0.32 4.38
N TYR A 36 -31.21 -0.74 4.71
CA TYR A 36 -30.27 -1.35 3.77
C TYR A 36 -30.86 -2.54 3.01
N ASP A 37 -31.52 -3.47 3.73
CA ASP A 37 -32.07 -4.69 3.14
C ASP A 37 -33.14 -4.42 2.07
N TYR A 38 -33.87 -3.33 2.21
CA TYR A 38 -34.84 -2.90 1.21
C TYR A 38 -34.19 -2.11 0.07
N THR A 39 -33.23 -1.24 0.39
CA THR A 39 -32.59 -0.37 -0.59
C THR A 39 -31.68 -1.15 -1.55
N HIS A 40 -30.90 -2.07 -1.04
CA HIS A 40 -29.88 -2.80 -1.83
C HIS A 40 -30.55 -3.61 -2.95
N CYS A 41 -31.50 -4.47 -2.63
CA CYS A 41 -32.17 -5.30 -3.62
C CYS A 41 -32.95 -4.49 -4.65
N VAL A 42 -33.71 -3.47 -4.23
CA VAL A 42 -34.51 -2.64 -5.12
C VAL A 42 -33.64 -1.79 -6.04
N SER A 43 -32.59 -1.14 -5.51
CA SER A 43 -31.69 -0.31 -6.32
C SER A 43 -30.96 -1.17 -7.35
N ASP A 44 -30.39 -2.30 -6.95
CA ASP A 44 -29.68 -3.20 -7.86
C ASP A 44 -30.60 -3.76 -8.95
N SER A 45 -31.83 -4.11 -8.60
CA SER A 45 -32.82 -4.55 -9.59
C SER A 45 -33.21 -3.46 -10.59
N LEU A 46 -33.43 -2.22 -10.12
CA LEU A 46 -33.75 -1.08 -10.99
C LEU A 46 -32.61 -0.72 -11.94
N GLU A 47 -31.36 -0.91 -11.51
CA GLU A 47 -30.17 -0.67 -12.30
C GLU A 47 -29.78 -1.84 -13.22
N GLY A 48 -30.50 -2.95 -13.16
CA GLY A 48 -30.25 -4.15 -13.95
C GLY A 48 -28.94 -4.88 -13.58
N ILE A 49 -28.54 -4.80 -12.32
CA ILE A 49 -27.37 -5.48 -11.78
C ILE A 49 -27.62 -6.99 -11.80
N THR A 50 -26.63 -7.77 -12.19
CA THR A 50 -26.70 -9.24 -12.22
C THR A 50 -26.16 -9.89 -10.95
N HIS A 51 -25.14 -9.28 -10.33
CA HIS A 51 -24.43 -9.79 -9.17
C HIS A 51 -24.33 -8.69 -8.11
N SER A 52 -25.12 -8.82 -7.05
CA SER A 52 -25.13 -7.92 -5.89
C SER A 52 -24.08 -8.38 -4.89
N LEU A 53 -22.97 -7.65 -4.79
CA LEU A 53 -21.85 -8.00 -3.92
C LEU A 53 -21.98 -7.34 -2.56
N CYS A 54 -21.79 -8.10 -1.49
CA CYS A 54 -21.86 -7.59 -0.13
C CYS A 54 -20.88 -8.28 0.84
N ASP A 55 -20.86 -7.78 2.06
CA ASP A 55 -20.09 -8.34 3.16
C ASP A 55 -20.71 -9.66 3.66
N LEU A 56 -19.87 -10.58 4.14
CA LEU A 56 -20.30 -11.90 4.66
C LEU A 56 -21.33 -11.79 5.79
N GLY A 57 -21.36 -10.68 6.53
CA GLY A 57 -22.37 -10.43 7.55
C GLY A 57 -23.82 -10.38 7.04
N PHE A 58 -24.02 -10.29 5.72
CA PHE A 58 -25.33 -10.30 5.08
C PHE A 58 -25.75 -11.68 4.50
N GLU A 59 -25.02 -12.73 4.79
CA GLU A 59 -25.38 -14.07 4.29
C GLU A 59 -26.78 -14.49 4.74
N ASP A 60 -27.11 -14.28 6.01
CA ASP A 60 -28.44 -14.57 6.58
C ASP A 60 -29.53 -13.62 6.09
N HIS A 61 -29.19 -12.52 5.44
CA HIS A 61 -30.12 -11.57 4.85
C HIS A 61 -30.56 -11.94 3.42
N ARG A 62 -29.87 -12.88 2.77
CA ARG A 62 -30.19 -13.29 1.37
C ARG A 62 -31.64 -13.71 1.18
N PRO A 63 -32.27 -14.51 2.08
CA PRO A 63 -33.67 -14.84 1.93
C PRO A 63 -34.60 -13.62 1.95
N LEU A 64 -34.27 -12.58 2.73
CA LEU A 64 -35.02 -11.33 2.75
C LEU A 64 -34.82 -10.52 1.46
N TYR A 65 -33.59 -10.50 0.92
CA TYR A 65 -33.27 -9.88 -0.36
C TYR A 65 -34.12 -10.46 -1.50
N ASP A 66 -34.15 -11.78 -1.61
CA ASP A 66 -34.96 -12.49 -2.62
C ASP A 66 -36.46 -12.25 -2.41
N TRP A 67 -36.93 -12.35 -1.16
CA TRP A 67 -38.33 -12.13 -0.82
C TRP A 67 -38.83 -10.72 -1.21
N VAL A 68 -38.03 -9.67 -0.99
CA VAL A 68 -38.39 -8.29 -1.36
C VAL A 68 -38.53 -8.16 -2.88
N LEU A 69 -37.64 -8.78 -3.66
CA LEU A 69 -37.70 -8.72 -5.12
C LEU A 69 -38.92 -9.45 -5.67
N ASP A 70 -39.25 -10.60 -5.08
CA ASP A 70 -40.42 -11.40 -5.45
C ASP A 70 -41.73 -10.67 -5.15
N GLU A 71 -41.87 -10.14 -3.93
CA GLU A 71 -43.11 -9.42 -3.50
C GLU A 71 -43.36 -8.13 -4.28
N LEU A 72 -42.29 -7.46 -4.72
CA LEU A 72 -42.39 -6.28 -5.56
C LEU A 72 -42.47 -6.59 -7.05
N ALA A 73 -42.44 -7.88 -7.42
CA ALA A 73 -42.45 -8.35 -8.80
C ALA A 73 -41.46 -7.60 -9.69
N MET A 74 -40.23 -7.46 -9.21
CA MET A 74 -39.17 -6.73 -9.90
C MET A 74 -38.76 -7.43 -11.20
N ASN A 75 -38.50 -6.66 -12.25
CA ASN A 75 -38.15 -7.20 -13.57
C ASN A 75 -36.75 -7.84 -13.63
N CYS A 76 -35.84 -7.40 -12.78
CA CYS A 76 -34.49 -7.94 -12.66
C CYS A 76 -34.32 -8.54 -11.27
N HIS A 77 -33.77 -9.75 -11.20
CA HIS A 77 -33.52 -10.47 -9.97
C HIS A 77 -32.02 -10.71 -9.80
N PRO A 78 -31.28 -9.74 -9.24
CA PRO A 78 -29.84 -9.88 -8.99
C PRO A 78 -29.55 -11.04 -8.03
N GLN A 79 -28.41 -11.70 -8.21
CA GLN A 79 -27.93 -12.71 -7.28
C GLN A 79 -27.07 -12.06 -6.19
N GLN A 80 -27.48 -12.14 -4.92
CA GLN A 80 -26.64 -11.71 -3.82
C GLN A 80 -25.46 -12.66 -3.61
N ILE A 81 -24.26 -12.11 -3.53
CA ILE A 81 -23.00 -12.86 -3.33
C ILE A 81 -22.22 -12.19 -2.21
N GLU A 82 -21.95 -12.92 -1.16
CA GLU A 82 -21.22 -12.47 0.01
C GLU A 82 -19.78 -12.96 -0.03
N PHE A 83 -18.87 -12.14 0.52
CA PHE A 83 -17.48 -12.51 0.69
C PHE A 83 -16.89 -11.92 1.97
N SER A 84 -15.85 -12.56 2.48
CA SER A 84 -15.17 -12.14 3.69
C SER A 84 -14.38 -10.86 3.49
N ARG A 85 -14.22 -10.12 4.59
CA ARG A 85 -13.38 -8.92 4.61
C ARG A 85 -11.91 -9.31 4.53
N LEU A 86 -11.13 -8.55 3.76
CA LEU A 86 -9.68 -8.61 3.81
C LEU A 86 -9.16 -8.08 5.14
N ASN A 87 -8.47 -8.93 5.90
CA ASN A 87 -7.69 -8.55 7.07
C ASN A 87 -6.20 -8.66 6.72
N LEU A 88 -5.46 -7.58 6.90
CA LEU A 88 -4.03 -7.50 6.62
C LEU A 88 -3.26 -7.43 7.94
N GLN A 89 -2.27 -8.29 8.12
CA GLN A 89 -1.43 -8.29 9.32
C GLN A 89 -0.75 -6.94 9.54
N TYR A 90 -0.59 -6.57 10.80
CA TYR A 90 0.06 -5.31 11.22
C TYR A 90 -0.58 -4.04 10.64
N THR A 91 -1.84 -4.13 10.19
CA THR A 91 -2.51 -3.03 9.49
C THR A 91 -3.87 -2.76 10.10
N VAL A 92 -4.13 -1.51 10.45
CA VAL A 92 -5.45 -1.07 10.94
C VAL A 92 -6.37 -0.82 9.76
N MET A 93 -7.38 -1.70 9.56
CA MET A 93 -8.35 -1.60 8.47
C MET A 93 -9.68 -0.92 8.91
N SER A 94 -9.81 -0.55 10.19
CA SER A 94 -11.03 0.05 10.73
C SER A 94 -11.16 1.52 10.32
N LYS A 95 -12.19 1.88 9.53
CA LYS A 95 -12.49 3.27 9.16
C LYS A 95 -12.59 4.19 10.39
N ARG A 96 -13.24 3.74 11.49
CA ARG A 96 -13.39 4.54 12.71
C ARG A 96 -12.03 4.89 13.33
N LYS A 97 -11.10 3.93 13.40
CA LYS A 97 -9.75 4.17 13.94
C LYS A 97 -8.92 5.05 13.01
N LEU A 98 -9.00 4.85 11.69
CA LEU A 98 -8.30 5.71 10.72
C LEU A 98 -8.84 7.13 10.74
N LYS A 99 -10.17 7.29 10.88
CA LYS A 99 -10.81 8.61 11.03
C LYS A 99 -10.31 9.34 12.27
N GLN A 100 -10.16 8.65 13.40
CA GLN A 100 -9.60 9.22 14.63
C GLN A 100 -8.18 9.75 14.40
N LEU A 101 -7.30 9.01 13.70
CA LEU A 101 -5.95 9.50 13.39
C LEU A 101 -5.95 10.79 12.58
N VAL A 102 -6.89 10.92 11.64
CA VAL A 102 -7.04 12.15 10.82
C VAL A 102 -7.60 13.30 11.65
N GLU A 103 -8.64 13.07 12.45
CA GLU A 103 -9.30 14.10 13.25
C GLU A 103 -8.42 14.63 14.38
N GLU A 104 -7.57 13.78 14.95
CA GLU A 104 -6.58 14.15 15.99
C GLU A 104 -5.28 14.73 15.40
N ASN A 105 -5.20 14.90 14.06
CA ASN A 105 -4.03 15.40 13.35
C ASN A 105 -2.74 14.58 13.61
N LEU A 106 -2.86 13.28 13.86
CA LEU A 106 -1.73 12.38 13.98
C LEU A 106 -1.16 11.96 12.62
N VAL A 107 -1.92 12.17 11.56
CA VAL A 107 -1.57 12.01 10.15
C VAL A 107 -2.05 13.22 9.36
N ASP A 108 -1.43 13.49 8.20
CA ASP A 108 -1.69 14.69 7.40
C ASP A 108 -3.05 14.68 6.69
N GLY A 109 -3.69 13.53 6.57
CA GLY A 109 -4.99 13.37 5.93
C GLY A 109 -5.23 11.93 5.49
N TRP A 110 -6.32 11.72 4.74
CA TRP A 110 -6.70 10.38 4.25
C TRP A 110 -5.76 9.80 3.21
N ASP A 111 -4.93 10.62 2.58
CA ASP A 111 -3.90 10.23 1.61
C ASP A 111 -2.51 10.09 2.24
N ASP A 112 -2.40 10.21 3.56
CA ASP A 112 -1.13 10.01 4.25
C ASP A 112 -0.54 8.63 3.91
N PRO A 113 0.76 8.54 3.49
CA PRO A 113 1.37 7.27 3.09
C PRO A 113 1.51 6.26 4.22
N ARG A 114 1.28 6.66 5.47
CA ARG A 114 1.21 5.77 6.64
C ARG A 114 -0.12 5.03 6.74
N LEU A 115 -1.18 5.53 6.08
CA LEU A 115 -2.51 4.91 6.09
C LEU A 115 -2.66 3.85 4.99
N PRO A 116 -3.41 2.76 5.24
CA PRO A 116 -3.68 1.71 4.25
C PRO A 116 -4.84 2.06 3.32
N THR A 117 -5.16 3.33 3.14
CA THR A 117 -6.13 3.78 2.15
C THR A 117 -5.57 3.63 0.74
N ILE A 118 -6.41 3.51 -0.27
CA ILE A 118 -5.96 3.47 -1.68
C ILE A 118 -5.16 4.74 -2.02
N ALA A 119 -5.60 5.90 -1.54
CA ALA A 119 -4.89 7.17 -1.73
C ALA A 119 -3.52 7.18 -1.02
N GLY A 120 -3.45 6.69 0.21
CA GLY A 120 -2.20 6.55 0.98
C GLY A 120 -1.23 5.56 0.34
N LEU A 121 -1.71 4.40 -0.08
CA LEU A 121 -0.90 3.40 -0.80
C LEU A 121 -0.37 3.97 -2.12
N ARG A 122 -1.20 4.67 -2.90
CA ARG A 122 -0.79 5.33 -4.14
C ARG A 122 0.31 6.37 -3.89
N ARG A 123 0.15 7.21 -2.88
CA ARG A 123 1.14 8.22 -2.49
C ARG A 123 2.44 7.58 -1.97
N ARG A 124 2.34 6.42 -1.34
CA ARG A 124 3.49 5.60 -0.90
C ARG A 124 4.23 4.94 -2.06
N GLY A 125 3.67 4.91 -3.27
CA GLY A 125 4.28 4.35 -4.47
C GLY A 125 3.71 2.99 -4.92
N TYR A 126 2.63 2.51 -4.31
CA TYR A 126 1.95 1.31 -4.78
C TYR A 126 1.24 1.60 -6.11
N THR A 127 1.47 0.75 -7.08
CA THR A 127 0.83 0.82 -8.39
C THR A 127 -0.55 0.15 -8.35
N ALA A 128 -1.44 0.54 -9.26
CA ALA A 128 -2.72 -0.13 -9.41
C ALA A 128 -2.56 -1.60 -9.84
N ALA A 129 -1.50 -1.92 -10.60
CA ALA A 129 -1.18 -3.28 -11.03
C ALA A 129 -0.82 -4.16 -9.83
N SER A 130 0.08 -3.71 -8.95
CA SER A 130 0.48 -4.45 -7.76
C SER A 130 -0.67 -4.72 -6.79
N ILE A 131 -1.58 -3.74 -6.59
CA ILE A 131 -2.76 -3.92 -5.72
C ILE A 131 -3.74 -4.93 -6.33
N ARG A 132 -4.00 -4.85 -7.64
CA ARG A 132 -4.84 -5.84 -8.34
C ARG A 132 -4.24 -7.24 -8.31
N ASP A 133 -2.92 -7.37 -8.47
CA ASP A 133 -2.24 -8.65 -8.38
C ASP A 133 -2.32 -9.24 -6.98
N PHE A 134 -2.12 -8.41 -5.95
CA PHE A 134 -2.33 -8.80 -4.57
C PHE A 134 -3.75 -9.34 -4.34
N CYS A 135 -4.79 -8.60 -4.76
CA CYS A 135 -6.18 -9.06 -4.63
C CYS A 135 -6.43 -10.37 -5.39
N ARG A 136 -5.84 -10.55 -6.57
CA ARG A 136 -5.95 -11.79 -7.36
C ARG A 136 -5.31 -12.98 -6.66
N ARG A 137 -4.15 -12.78 -6.03
CA ARG A 137 -3.44 -13.85 -5.28
C ARG A 137 -4.18 -14.28 -4.03
N ILE A 138 -4.84 -13.35 -3.34
CA ILE A 138 -5.65 -13.68 -2.17
C ILE A 138 -6.92 -14.42 -2.59
N GLY A 139 -7.53 -14.01 -3.71
CA GLY A 139 -8.82 -14.51 -4.17
C GLY A 139 -10.00 -13.98 -3.34
N VAL A 140 -11.21 -14.38 -3.77
CA VAL A 140 -12.46 -14.08 -3.09
C VAL A 140 -12.90 -15.34 -2.33
N THR A 141 -13.19 -15.20 -1.03
CA THR A 141 -13.52 -16.32 -0.15
C THR A 141 -14.57 -15.92 0.88
N LYS A 142 -15.32 -16.90 1.38
CA LYS A 142 -16.22 -16.76 2.52
C LYS A 142 -15.54 -17.05 3.88
N SER A 143 -14.26 -17.42 3.88
CA SER A 143 -13.49 -17.64 5.11
C SER A 143 -12.75 -16.39 5.51
N ASP A 144 -12.87 -15.99 6.76
CA ASP A 144 -12.06 -14.90 7.31
C ASP A 144 -10.58 -15.28 7.32
N ASN A 145 -9.79 -14.56 6.54
CA ASN A 145 -8.36 -14.78 6.42
C ASN A 145 -7.58 -13.56 6.91
N ASN A 146 -6.48 -13.81 7.61
CA ASN A 146 -5.53 -12.80 7.98
C ASN A 146 -4.31 -12.88 7.04
N VAL A 147 -4.26 -12.00 6.05
CA VAL A 147 -3.25 -12.01 4.99
C VAL A 147 -1.96 -11.38 5.47
N GLU A 148 -0.83 -12.00 5.15
CA GLU A 148 0.48 -11.48 5.51
C GLU A 148 0.82 -10.18 4.73
N LEU A 149 1.31 -9.17 5.44
CA LEU A 149 1.77 -7.91 4.84
C LEU A 149 2.88 -8.14 3.80
N VAL A 150 3.71 -9.16 4.02
CA VAL A 150 4.80 -9.53 3.11
C VAL A 150 4.29 -9.87 1.71
N LEU A 151 3.10 -10.45 1.57
CA LEU A 151 2.51 -10.74 0.26
C LEU A 151 2.23 -9.44 -0.51
N LEU A 152 1.63 -8.44 0.14
CA LEU A 152 1.42 -7.12 -0.48
C LEU A 152 2.75 -6.46 -0.87
N GLN A 153 3.77 -6.57 0.00
CA GLN A 153 5.10 -6.03 -0.28
C GLN A 153 5.80 -6.77 -1.43
N SER A 154 5.57 -8.08 -1.59
CA SER A 154 6.11 -8.84 -2.72
C SER A 154 5.48 -8.40 -4.04
N CYS A 155 4.16 -8.23 -4.08
CA CYS A 155 3.47 -7.77 -5.29
C CYS A 155 4.00 -6.42 -5.79
N ILE A 156 4.19 -5.43 -4.89
CA ILE A 156 4.75 -4.14 -5.31
C ILE A 156 6.22 -4.24 -5.70
N ARG A 157 7.01 -5.09 -5.03
CA ARG A 157 8.42 -5.30 -5.39
C ARG A 157 8.55 -5.92 -6.77
N GLU A 158 7.76 -6.95 -7.07
CA GLU A 158 7.76 -7.63 -8.36
C GLU A 158 7.37 -6.66 -9.49
N ASP A 159 6.32 -5.88 -9.31
CA ASP A 159 5.87 -4.89 -10.29
C ASP A 159 6.93 -3.80 -10.53
N LEU A 160 7.52 -3.26 -9.47
CA LEU A 160 8.54 -2.22 -9.57
C LEU A 160 9.91 -2.77 -10.04
N GLU A 161 10.16 -4.06 -9.88
CA GLU A 161 11.41 -4.65 -10.37
C GLU A 161 11.54 -4.56 -11.88
N ASP A 162 10.44 -4.64 -12.59
CA ASP A 162 10.42 -4.60 -14.05
C ASP A 162 10.17 -3.18 -14.60
N THR A 163 9.53 -2.30 -13.82
CA THR A 163 9.05 -1.00 -14.34
C THR A 163 9.79 0.21 -13.80
N ALA A 164 10.42 0.13 -12.63
CA ALA A 164 10.96 1.31 -11.95
C ALA A 164 12.42 1.60 -12.29
N PRO A 165 12.79 2.85 -12.61
CA PRO A 165 14.19 3.24 -12.73
C PRO A 165 14.96 2.97 -11.43
N ARG A 166 16.20 2.51 -11.57
CA ARG A 166 17.10 2.22 -10.45
C ARG A 166 17.94 3.43 -10.11
N VAL A 167 17.76 3.96 -8.93
CA VAL A 167 18.58 5.05 -8.40
C VAL A 167 19.34 4.61 -7.16
N MET A 168 20.44 5.30 -6.84
CA MET A 168 21.17 5.11 -5.61
C MET A 168 20.69 6.17 -4.60
N GLY A 169 20.25 5.73 -3.43
CA GLY A 169 19.87 6.60 -2.31
C GLY A 169 20.85 6.41 -1.16
N VAL A 170 21.32 7.51 -0.58
CA VAL A 170 22.17 7.52 0.60
C VAL A 170 21.38 8.17 1.74
N LEU A 171 20.90 7.34 2.66
CA LEU A 171 20.03 7.80 3.74
C LEU A 171 20.81 8.24 4.98
N LYS A 172 21.92 7.58 5.27
CA LYS A 172 22.83 7.90 6.38
C LYS A 172 24.21 8.23 5.81
N PRO A 173 24.42 9.45 5.31
CA PRO A 173 25.63 9.77 4.57
C PRO A 173 26.89 9.65 5.45
N LEU A 174 27.91 9.00 4.88
CA LEU A 174 29.27 8.98 5.36
C LEU A 174 30.17 9.49 4.25
N LYS A 175 30.98 10.53 4.53
CA LYS A 175 31.87 11.11 3.56
C LYS A 175 32.98 10.13 3.20
N LEU A 176 33.24 9.97 1.90
CA LEU A 176 34.36 9.20 1.34
C LEU A 176 35.23 10.13 0.51
N VAL A 177 36.50 10.23 0.84
CA VAL A 177 37.48 11.07 0.13
C VAL A 177 38.46 10.18 -0.61
N ILE A 178 38.57 10.36 -1.92
CA ILE A 178 39.53 9.64 -2.76
C ILE A 178 40.78 10.48 -2.86
N GLU A 179 41.79 10.18 -2.02
CA GLU A 179 42.98 11.02 -1.85
C GLU A 179 43.79 11.22 -3.13
N ASN A 180 43.91 10.18 -3.97
CA ASN A 180 44.62 10.19 -5.23
C ASN A 180 43.79 10.65 -6.43
N PHE A 181 42.56 11.15 -6.21
CA PHE A 181 41.74 11.73 -7.27
C PHE A 181 41.98 13.24 -7.35
N PRO A 182 42.12 13.83 -8.58
CA PRO A 182 42.45 15.24 -8.74
C PRO A 182 41.37 16.15 -8.09
N VAL A 183 41.84 17.25 -7.51
CA VAL A 183 40.96 18.29 -6.94
C VAL A 183 40.25 19.04 -8.08
N ASP A 184 39.01 19.46 -7.84
CA ASP A 184 38.21 20.28 -8.77
C ASP A 184 37.98 19.67 -10.16
N THR A 185 38.11 18.33 -10.26
CA THR A 185 37.81 17.59 -11.47
C THR A 185 36.68 16.59 -11.22
N GLY A 186 35.93 16.26 -12.28
CA GLY A 186 34.91 15.22 -12.25
C GLY A 186 35.00 14.36 -13.48
N VAL A 187 34.71 13.07 -13.33
CA VAL A 187 34.58 12.12 -14.45
C VAL A 187 33.13 11.74 -14.62
N GLU A 188 32.58 11.98 -15.79
CA GLU A 188 31.23 11.58 -16.12
C GLU A 188 31.15 10.06 -16.31
N LEU A 189 30.28 9.43 -15.54
CA LEU A 189 29.97 8.02 -15.61
C LEU A 189 28.59 7.83 -16.24
N ASN A 190 28.49 7.01 -17.26
CA ASN A 190 27.23 6.68 -17.87
C ASN A 190 26.58 5.49 -17.15
N VAL A 191 25.43 5.71 -16.57
CA VAL A 191 24.76 4.73 -15.69
C VAL A 191 23.42 4.35 -16.27
N VAL A 192 23.17 3.06 -16.43
CA VAL A 192 21.88 2.55 -16.89
C VAL A 192 20.80 2.82 -15.83
N ASN A 193 19.63 3.27 -16.29
CA ASN A 193 18.49 3.51 -15.40
C ASN A 193 17.81 2.21 -14.97
N HIS A 194 17.97 1.13 -15.76
CA HIS A 194 17.45 -0.17 -15.41
C HIS A 194 18.37 -1.28 -15.94
N PRO A 195 18.63 -2.36 -15.16
CA PRO A 195 19.59 -3.39 -15.59
C PRO A 195 19.06 -4.32 -16.69
N LYS A 196 17.73 -4.42 -16.86
CA LYS A 196 17.08 -5.32 -17.83
C LYS A 196 16.30 -4.57 -18.91
N GLU A 197 15.91 -3.32 -18.66
CA GLU A 197 15.02 -2.54 -19.54
C GLU A 197 15.78 -1.37 -20.17
N GLU A 198 16.30 -1.60 -21.37
CA GLU A 198 17.13 -0.63 -22.09
C GLU A 198 16.34 0.62 -22.52
N SER A 199 15.01 0.51 -22.69
CA SER A 199 14.16 1.65 -23.08
C SER A 199 14.12 2.76 -22.03
N LEU A 200 14.43 2.44 -20.77
CA LEU A 200 14.58 3.43 -19.71
C LEU A 200 15.86 4.28 -19.83
N GLY A 201 16.75 3.95 -20.76
CA GLY A 201 17.93 4.73 -21.09
C GLY A 201 18.96 4.79 -19.98
N THR A 202 19.80 5.83 -20.05
CA THR A 202 20.92 6.04 -19.15
C THR A 202 20.88 7.45 -18.55
N ARG A 203 21.65 7.66 -17.49
CA ARG A 203 21.90 8.98 -16.90
C ARG A 203 23.38 9.20 -16.63
N GLN A 204 23.79 10.44 -16.56
CA GLN A 204 25.15 10.83 -16.18
C GLN A 204 25.25 10.98 -14.66
N LEU A 205 26.31 10.40 -14.10
CA LEU A 205 26.75 10.65 -12.73
C LEU A 205 28.16 11.21 -12.76
N VAL A 206 28.43 12.25 -11.99
CA VAL A 206 29.77 12.82 -11.89
C VAL A 206 30.49 12.17 -10.69
N PHE A 207 31.59 11.46 -10.98
CA PHE A 207 32.48 10.93 -9.97
C PHE A 207 33.52 12.00 -9.63
N THR A 208 33.61 12.37 -8.36
CA THR A 208 34.50 13.40 -7.86
C THR A 208 35.42 12.87 -6.76
N ARG A 209 36.36 13.69 -6.29
CA ARG A 209 37.21 13.37 -5.14
C ARG A 209 36.42 13.11 -3.87
N GLU A 210 35.34 13.85 -3.64
CA GLU A 210 34.46 13.70 -2.49
C GLU A 210 33.15 13.02 -2.91
N LEU A 211 32.81 11.95 -2.21
CA LEU A 211 31.63 11.14 -2.43
C LEU A 211 30.91 10.91 -1.11
N TYR A 212 29.71 10.40 -1.18
CA TYR A 212 28.96 9.94 -0.02
C TYR A 212 28.49 8.52 -0.23
N ILE A 213 28.72 7.67 0.78
CA ILE A 213 28.22 6.30 0.86
C ILE A 213 27.25 6.18 2.03
N ASP A 214 26.43 5.15 2.05
CA ASP A 214 25.63 4.88 3.25
C ASP A 214 26.55 4.41 4.37
N ARG A 215 26.32 4.88 5.59
CA ARG A 215 27.13 4.53 6.77
C ARG A 215 27.18 3.03 7.02
N ASP A 216 26.11 2.30 6.71
CA ASP A 216 26.07 0.86 6.84
C ASP A 216 26.92 0.11 5.79
N ASP A 217 27.40 0.82 4.76
CA ASP A 217 28.31 0.29 3.73
C ASP A 217 29.79 0.34 4.11
N PHE A 218 30.13 0.88 5.30
CA PHE A 218 31.51 0.90 5.82
C PHE A 218 31.60 0.30 7.22
N ARG A 219 32.70 -0.44 7.48
CA ARG A 219 33.08 -0.95 8.81
C ARG A 219 34.60 -0.94 8.99
N GLU A 220 35.07 -0.62 10.20
CA GLU A 220 36.49 -0.76 10.53
C GLU A 220 36.91 -2.23 10.62
N GLN A 221 36.03 -3.10 11.12
CA GLN A 221 36.23 -4.55 11.20
C GLN A 221 34.93 -5.26 10.84
N ALA A 222 35.03 -6.32 10.06
CA ALA A 222 33.88 -7.12 9.67
C ALA A 222 34.28 -8.59 9.45
N ASN A 223 33.28 -9.47 9.48
CA ASN A 223 33.45 -10.87 9.15
C ASN A 223 33.43 -11.10 7.62
N ARG A 224 33.80 -12.29 7.16
CA ARG A 224 33.88 -12.67 5.72
C ARG A 224 32.53 -12.57 4.96
N LYS A 225 31.39 -12.47 5.68
CA LYS A 225 30.08 -12.33 5.05
C LYS A 225 29.76 -10.88 4.66
N TYR A 226 30.45 -9.92 5.25
CA TYR A 226 30.29 -8.51 4.90
C TYR A 226 31.07 -8.22 3.61
N LYS A 227 30.39 -7.88 2.52
CA LYS A 227 30.94 -7.69 1.18
C LYS A 227 30.95 -6.21 0.74
N ARG A 228 31.16 -5.30 1.70
CA ARG A 228 31.23 -3.85 1.47
C ARG A 228 32.57 -3.31 1.91
N LEU A 229 32.74 -2.01 2.00
CA LEU A 229 34.02 -1.38 2.31
C LEU A 229 34.45 -1.65 3.78
N ILE A 230 35.64 -2.17 3.94
CA ILE A 230 36.28 -2.42 5.23
C ILE A 230 37.61 -1.68 5.26
N LEU A 231 38.02 -1.16 6.40
CA LEU A 231 39.32 -0.49 6.57
C LEU A 231 40.47 -1.47 6.17
N GLY A 232 41.34 -1.02 5.29
CA GLY A 232 42.44 -1.80 4.73
C GLY A 232 42.10 -2.67 3.52
N GLU A 233 40.83 -2.85 3.19
CA GLU A 233 40.35 -3.70 2.10
C GLU A 233 39.86 -2.87 0.90
N GLU A 234 39.73 -3.55 -0.24
CA GLU A 234 39.31 -2.96 -1.51
C GLU A 234 37.87 -3.33 -1.84
N VAL A 235 37.14 -2.37 -2.42
CA VAL A 235 35.79 -2.60 -2.97
C VAL A 235 35.61 -1.81 -4.27
N ARG A 236 34.83 -2.36 -5.19
CA ARG A 236 34.41 -1.62 -6.38
C ARG A 236 33.16 -0.77 -6.06
N LEU A 237 33.28 0.54 -6.21
CA LEU A 237 32.11 1.42 -6.20
C LEU A 237 31.28 1.18 -7.46
N ARG A 238 29.98 1.08 -7.29
CA ARG A 238 29.05 0.77 -8.39
C ARG A 238 29.18 1.83 -9.50
N TYR A 239 29.44 1.37 -10.72
CA TYR A 239 29.75 2.20 -11.91
C TYR A 239 31.03 3.02 -11.83
N GLY A 240 31.74 3.01 -10.71
CA GLY A 240 32.98 3.76 -10.49
C GLY A 240 34.21 2.88 -10.38
N TYR A 241 35.19 3.37 -9.65
CA TYR A 241 36.49 2.79 -9.47
C TYR A 241 36.54 1.75 -8.34
N VAL A 242 37.60 0.97 -8.32
CA VAL A 242 38.01 0.19 -7.14
C VAL A 242 38.72 1.14 -6.19
N VAL A 243 38.26 1.16 -4.94
CA VAL A 243 38.81 2.01 -3.87
C VAL A 243 39.24 1.12 -2.70
N LYS A 244 40.28 1.61 -1.96
CA LYS A 244 40.75 0.98 -0.74
C LYS A 244 40.61 1.98 0.41
N ALA A 245 39.96 1.59 1.49
CA ALA A 245 39.91 2.43 2.67
C ALA A 245 41.25 2.38 3.42
N VAL A 246 41.95 3.49 3.53
CA VAL A 246 43.29 3.57 4.14
C VAL A 246 43.24 4.15 5.55
N SER A 247 42.31 5.06 5.83
CA SER A 247 42.15 5.70 7.15
C SER A 247 40.74 6.17 7.38
N VAL A 248 40.44 6.51 8.62
CA VAL A 248 39.15 7.11 9.03
C VAL A 248 39.40 8.33 9.89
N GLU A 249 38.52 9.31 9.77
CA GLU A 249 38.44 10.45 10.70
C GLU A 249 37.27 10.24 11.63
N LYS A 250 37.43 10.62 12.89
CA LYS A 250 36.41 10.49 13.94
C LYS A 250 36.17 11.81 14.63
N ASP A 251 34.95 11.98 15.10
CA ASP A 251 34.60 13.08 16.00
C ASP A 251 35.13 12.83 17.44
N PRO A 252 35.02 13.83 18.34
CA PRO A 252 35.44 13.66 19.74
C PRO A 252 34.68 12.55 20.48
N GLU A 253 33.53 12.13 19.98
CA GLU A 253 32.69 11.07 20.57
C GLU A 253 33.07 9.69 20.01
N GLY A 254 34.00 9.64 19.04
CA GLY A 254 34.50 8.40 18.44
C GLY A 254 33.68 7.91 17.22
N HIS A 255 32.69 8.67 16.76
CA HIS A 255 31.94 8.32 15.54
C HIS A 255 32.72 8.67 14.29
N ILE A 256 32.71 7.79 13.32
CA ILE A 256 33.37 7.99 12.04
C ILE A 256 32.63 9.09 11.26
N THR A 257 33.36 10.10 10.86
CA THR A 257 32.86 11.25 10.07
C THR A 257 33.32 11.19 8.61
N GLN A 258 34.48 10.58 8.34
CA GLN A 258 35.05 10.46 7.01
C GLN A 258 35.85 9.17 6.86
N VAL A 259 35.90 8.64 5.65
CA VAL A 259 36.75 7.53 5.21
C VAL A 259 37.66 8.06 4.09
N ASN A 260 38.95 7.75 4.16
CA ASN A 260 39.92 8.12 3.14
C ASN A 260 40.45 6.89 2.42
#